data_315df3d1dfea3cd385da78c230a18648
#
_entry.id   315df3d1dfea3cd385da78c230a18648
#
_cell.length_a   1.000
_cell.length_b   1.000
_cell.length_c   1.000
_cell.angle_alpha   90.00
_cell.angle_beta   90.00
_cell.angle_gamma   90.00
#
_symmetry.space_group_name_H-M   'P 1'
#
loop_
_entity.id
_entity.type
_entity.pdbx_description
1 polymer ?
#
loop_
_entity_poly.entity_id
_entity_poly.type
_entity_poly.pdbx_seq_one_letter_code
_entity_poly.pdbx_strand_id
1 'polypeptide(L)'
;MKEFDFEKVPIVEIANEILLDGVKKGASDIHFDPSKDGINIRMRVDGVLYDYAKVPADFKRNMISRIKMIASMNIMETRLPQDGAIKSKIGDKMLDLRVSSLPTHSGEKVVLRILDYSKSLQGLETLGFSEHNLKKIMKMIEMPNGIVLVTGATGSGKSTTVYSILQKLNTREVNIITVEDPVEMEVEGLNQVQAQQEIGLDFATVLRSILRQDPDIIMIGEIRDGETASIAVRASITGHKVLSTIHTNSALNTIERLTDMGVERYLIGTSLNGVISQKLARKLCPNCRITRETSDYEKQLFRKVLHKDIDKIYDINPDGCEHCFKGYKGRICIAEVLVITDEVRTGITNAEPKDVMRKQVYIDAHTHTLLEDGLEKVVLGETNFDEILKLVDLENDLAIHNAFYDEVEQNIKEGKNIDSEEIKPKEEAPKEVVKPATIATTPVASVQTPQTPIQPVQSATSSPIQTPQAPKSEVNVTTNVNPSEPVIPSAASNSNEILSPTPPGFEPIGPTANVNFEALVPPQPAVNTNVTVEQPKVAA
;
A
#
# COMPACT_ATOMS: atom_id res chain seq x y z
N MET A 1 -13.82 28.31 -7.64
CA MET A 1 -12.55 28.49 -6.91
C MET A 1 -12.88 29.22 -5.62
N LYS A 2 -12.18 28.93 -4.54
CA LYS A 2 -12.31 29.66 -3.27
C LYS A 2 -11.57 31.01 -3.38
N GLU A 3 -12.19 32.06 -2.91
CA GLU A 3 -11.61 33.41 -2.87
C GLU A 3 -11.16 33.71 -1.45
N PHE A 4 -9.99 34.30 -1.31
CA PHE A 4 -9.39 34.77 -0.06
C PHE A 4 -9.15 36.27 -0.14
N ASP A 5 -9.40 36.97 0.95
CA ASP A 5 -9.10 38.40 1.09
C ASP A 5 -7.67 38.55 1.65
N PHE A 6 -6.67 38.61 0.75
CA PHE A 6 -5.26 38.73 1.11
C PHE A 6 -4.88 40.07 1.74
N GLU A 7 -5.75 41.07 1.66
CA GLU A 7 -5.48 42.40 2.26
C GLU A 7 -5.91 42.43 3.73
N LYS A 8 -6.99 41.69 4.09
CA LYS A 8 -7.55 41.67 5.44
C LYS A 8 -7.13 40.48 6.28
N VAL A 9 -6.89 39.33 5.65
CA VAL A 9 -6.57 38.08 6.35
C VAL A 9 -5.07 37.83 6.30
N PRO A 10 -4.39 37.59 7.42
CA PRO A 10 -2.97 37.27 7.44
C PRO A 10 -2.65 36.03 6.61
N ILE A 11 -1.53 36.05 5.87
CA ILE A 11 -1.09 34.94 5.01
C ILE A 11 -0.94 33.62 5.78
N VAL A 12 -0.65 33.69 7.07
CA VAL A 12 -0.53 32.54 7.98
C VAL A 12 -1.87 31.83 8.13
N GLU A 13 -2.95 32.57 8.30
CA GLU A 13 -4.30 32.05 8.45
C GLU A 13 -4.79 31.45 7.11
N ILE A 14 -4.55 32.16 6.01
CA ILE A 14 -4.88 31.66 4.67
C ILE A 14 -4.16 30.34 4.37
N ALA A 15 -2.85 30.26 4.66
CA ALA A 15 -2.09 29.02 4.46
C ALA A 15 -2.64 27.87 5.31
N ASN A 16 -2.94 28.12 6.58
CA ASN A 16 -3.52 27.11 7.47
C ASN A 16 -4.91 26.67 6.98
N GLU A 17 -5.75 27.59 6.53
CA GLU A 17 -7.08 27.28 5.99
C GLU A 17 -7.00 26.42 4.72
N ILE A 18 -6.03 26.70 3.82
CA ILE A 18 -5.77 25.88 2.64
C ILE A 18 -5.43 24.43 3.04
N LEU A 19 -4.53 24.26 4.02
CA LEU A 19 -4.13 22.94 4.51
C LEU A 19 -5.31 22.20 5.16
N LEU A 20 -6.06 22.87 6.01
CA LEU A 20 -7.25 22.32 6.68
C LEU A 20 -8.32 21.90 5.68
N ASP A 21 -8.57 22.72 4.67
CA ASP A 21 -9.53 22.41 3.61
C ASP A 21 -9.07 21.21 2.76
N GLY A 22 -7.77 21.11 2.47
CA GLY A 22 -7.19 19.96 1.80
C GLY A 22 -7.46 18.66 2.57
N VAL A 23 -7.22 18.66 3.88
CA VAL A 23 -7.48 17.52 4.75
C VAL A 23 -8.99 17.19 4.82
N LYS A 24 -9.85 18.19 5.02
CA LYS A 24 -11.30 18.02 5.06
C LYS A 24 -11.87 17.45 3.77
N LYS A 25 -11.32 17.86 2.62
CA LYS A 25 -11.71 17.37 1.29
C LYS A 25 -11.10 16.00 0.95
N GLY A 26 -10.23 15.46 1.81
CA GLY A 26 -9.53 14.20 1.56
C GLY A 26 -8.53 14.28 0.41
N ALA A 27 -7.93 15.45 0.19
CA ALA A 27 -6.88 15.61 -0.80
C ALA A 27 -5.66 14.75 -0.45
N SER A 28 -5.06 14.10 -1.45
CA SER A 28 -3.78 13.40 -1.30
C SER A 28 -2.61 14.36 -1.45
N ASP A 29 -2.73 15.37 -2.31
CA ASP A 29 -1.67 16.35 -2.56
C ASP A 29 -2.28 17.75 -2.73
N ILE A 30 -1.55 18.77 -2.25
CA ILE A 30 -1.83 20.20 -2.48
C ILE A 30 -0.67 20.77 -3.27
N HIS A 31 -0.97 21.33 -4.43
CA HIS A 31 0.01 21.92 -5.33
C HIS A 31 -0.07 23.45 -5.30
N PHE A 32 1.06 24.09 -5.08
CA PHE A 32 1.25 25.52 -5.22
C PHE A 32 2.06 25.76 -6.50
N ASP A 33 1.36 26.01 -7.61
CA ASP A 33 1.96 26.13 -8.93
C ASP A 33 2.22 27.61 -9.26
N PRO A 34 3.49 28.04 -9.34
CA PRO A 34 3.80 29.43 -9.62
C PRO A 34 3.47 29.79 -11.07
N SER A 35 2.91 31.00 -11.24
CA SER A 35 2.63 31.61 -12.55
C SER A 35 3.17 33.04 -12.57
N LYS A 36 3.04 33.73 -13.71
CA LYS A 36 3.38 35.17 -13.81
C LYS A 36 2.47 36.01 -12.89
N ASP A 37 1.21 35.64 -12.79
CA ASP A 37 0.17 36.39 -12.09
C ASP A 37 -0.03 35.93 -10.63
N GLY A 38 0.87 35.08 -10.10
CA GLY A 38 0.78 34.60 -8.73
C GLY A 38 1.02 33.12 -8.57
N ILE A 39 0.20 32.44 -7.74
CA ILE A 39 0.22 30.98 -7.54
C ILE A 39 -1.17 30.42 -7.80
N ASN A 40 -1.25 29.38 -8.62
CA ASN A 40 -2.46 28.56 -8.72
C ASN A 40 -2.37 27.44 -7.69
N ILE A 41 -3.34 27.37 -6.78
CA ILE A 41 -3.45 26.28 -5.81
C ILE A 41 -4.39 25.23 -6.36
N ARG A 42 -3.88 24.01 -6.47
CA ARG A 42 -4.66 22.84 -6.92
C ARG A 42 -4.62 21.75 -5.87
N MET A 43 -5.71 21.03 -5.72
CA MET A 43 -5.82 19.89 -4.83
C MET A 43 -6.04 18.63 -5.64
N ARG A 44 -5.35 17.55 -5.28
CA ARG A 44 -5.60 16.21 -5.84
C ARG A 44 -6.55 15.48 -4.89
N VAL A 45 -7.79 15.27 -5.35
CA VAL A 45 -8.82 14.52 -4.62
C VAL A 45 -9.21 13.31 -5.46
N ASP A 46 -9.20 12.13 -4.84
CA ASP A 46 -9.50 10.85 -5.49
C ASP A 46 -8.73 10.64 -6.81
N GLY A 47 -7.45 11.05 -6.82
CA GLY A 47 -6.52 10.91 -7.96
C GLY A 47 -6.58 12.05 -8.99
N VAL A 48 -7.58 12.93 -8.98
CA VAL A 48 -7.77 14.01 -9.95
C VAL A 48 -7.36 15.36 -9.38
N LEU A 49 -6.66 16.17 -10.18
CA LEU A 49 -6.30 17.54 -9.83
C LEU A 49 -7.43 18.53 -10.15
N TYR A 50 -7.71 19.41 -9.19
CA TYR A 50 -8.72 20.47 -9.29
C TYR A 50 -8.16 21.81 -8.88
N ASP A 51 -8.56 22.87 -9.60
CA ASP A 51 -8.26 24.23 -9.18
C ASP A 51 -9.03 24.57 -7.91
N TYR A 52 -8.31 25.03 -6.90
CA TYR A 52 -8.89 25.37 -5.58
C TYR A 52 -8.96 26.87 -5.36
N ALA A 53 -7.81 27.58 -5.46
CA ALA A 53 -7.72 29.03 -5.24
C ALA A 53 -6.56 29.63 -6.02
N LYS A 54 -6.51 30.98 -6.06
CA LYS A 54 -5.36 31.73 -6.58
C LYS A 54 -4.78 32.64 -5.51
N VAL A 55 -3.46 32.74 -5.47
CA VAL A 55 -2.72 33.73 -4.66
C VAL A 55 -2.22 34.82 -5.59
N PRO A 56 -2.50 36.09 -5.34
CA PRO A 56 -2.00 37.21 -6.13
C PRO A 56 -0.46 37.30 -6.14
N ALA A 57 0.09 37.95 -7.17
CA ALA A 57 1.55 38.07 -7.36
C ALA A 57 2.27 38.68 -6.15
N ASP A 58 1.70 39.70 -5.52
CA ASP A 58 2.26 40.41 -4.36
C ASP A 58 2.43 39.51 -3.13
N PHE A 59 1.58 38.50 -2.98
CA PHE A 59 1.61 37.56 -1.85
C PHE A 59 2.35 36.27 -2.14
N LYS A 60 2.82 36.06 -3.37
CA LYS A 60 3.46 34.82 -3.84
C LYS A 60 4.63 34.41 -2.96
N ARG A 61 5.60 35.32 -2.74
CA ARG A 61 6.78 35.05 -1.92
C ARG A 61 6.41 34.71 -0.48
N ASN A 62 5.45 35.45 0.09
CA ASN A 62 5.04 35.28 1.48
C ASN A 62 4.36 33.90 1.70
N MET A 63 3.55 33.46 0.74
CA MET A 63 2.90 32.13 0.79
C MET A 63 3.94 31.01 0.77
N ILE A 64 4.87 31.02 -0.19
CA ILE A 64 5.93 30.00 -0.28
C ILE A 64 6.82 30.01 0.97
N SER A 65 7.25 31.20 1.43
CA SER A 65 8.04 31.32 2.65
C SER A 65 7.33 30.77 3.88
N ARG A 66 6.01 30.97 3.98
CA ARG A 66 5.20 30.40 5.07
C ARG A 66 5.20 28.87 5.02
N ILE A 67 4.98 28.28 3.84
CA ILE A 67 4.97 26.81 3.68
C ILE A 67 6.37 26.25 4.02
N LYS A 68 7.45 26.85 3.50
CA LYS A 68 8.82 26.41 3.79
C LYS A 68 9.14 26.50 5.30
N MET A 69 8.70 27.56 5.96
CA MET A 69 8.90 27.75 7.39
C MET A 69 8.26 26.64 8.22
N ILE A 70 6.99 26.31 7.96
CA ILE A 70 6.30 25.26 8.70
C ILE A 70 6.79 23.84 8.37
N ALA A 71 7.45 23.68 7.20
CA ALA A 71 8.06 22.42 6.77
C ALA A 71 9.55 22.30 7.18
N SER A 72 10.06 23.23 8.00
CA SER A 72 11.47 23.27 8.46
C SER A 72 12.49 23.38 7.32
N MET A 73 12.10 24.01 6.20
CA MET A 73 12.95 24.24 5.04
C MET A 73 13.69 25.59 5.13
N ASN A 74 14.80 25.72 4.40
CA ASN A 74 15.54 26.97 4.29
C ASN A 74 14.78 27.99 3.42
N ILE A 75 14.27 29.07 4.04
CA ILE A 75 13.49 30.11 3.37
C ILE A 75 14.36 30.97 2.43
N MET A 76 15.65 31.11 2.75
CA MET A 76 16.58 31.97 2.00
C MET A 76 17.10 31.30 0.73
N GLU A 77 17.14 29.97 0.67
CA GLU A 77 17.57 29.23 -0.51
C GLU A 77 16.36 28.98 -1.42
N THR A 78 16.39 29.54 -2.63
CA THR A 78 15.30 29.46 -3.63
C THR A 78 15.74 28.86 -4.95
N ARG A 79 17.02 28.47 -5.06
CA ARG A 79 17.64 28.00 -6.30
C ARG A 79 17.78 26.47 -6.35
N LEU A 80 17.70 25.82 -5.20
CA LEU A 80 17.85 24.37 -5.06
C LEU A 80 16.55 23.73 -4.62
N PRO A 81 16.25 22.50 -5.08
CA PRO A 81 15.16 21.71 -4.53
C PRO A 81 15.37 21.47 -3.03
N GLN A 82 14.28 21.39 -2.28
CA GLN A 82 14.31 21.09 -0.87
C GLN A 82 13.11 20.18 -0.52
N ASP A 83 13.34 19.29 0.42
CA ASP A 83 12.31 18.46 1.03
C ASP A 83 12.17 18.79 2.51
N GLY A 84 10.96 18.67 3.04
CA GLY A 84 10.64 18.93 4.44
C GLY A 84 9.38 18.18 4.86
N ALA A 85 9.05 18.29 6.15
CA ALA A 85 7.88 17.62 6.70
C ALA A 85 7.15 18.52 7.70
N ILE A 86 5.83 18.36 7.77
CA ILE A 86 4.98 19.02 8.75
C ILE A 86 4.24 17.91 9.51
N LYS A 87 4.56 17.70 10.77
CA LYS A 87 3.79 16.84 11.66
C LYS A 87 2.77 17.69 12.41
N SER A 88 1.49 17.36 12.31
CA SER A 88 0.43 18.14 12.93
C SER A 88 -0.71 17.25 13.40
N LYS A 89 -1.36 17.65 14.51
CA LYS A 89 -2.57 17.03 15.00
C LYS A 89 -3.76 17.89 14.57
N ILE A 90 -4.74 17.26 13.90
CA ILE A 90 -6.00 17.90 13.53
C ILE A 90 -7.15 17.07 14.14
N GLY A 91 -7.79 17.60 15.17
CA GLY A 91 -8.70 16.83 16.02
C GLY A 91 -7.98 15.65 16.65
N ASP A 92 -8.51 14.45 16.52
CA ASP A 92 -7.90 13.22 17.05
C ASP A 92 -6.89 12.56 16.08
N LYS A 93 -6.69 13.14 14.87
CA LYS A 93 -5.83 12.56 13.86
C LYS A 93 -4.45 13.20 13.83
N MET A 94 -3.42 12.37 13.91
CA MET A 94 -2.07 12.78 13.56
C MET A 94 -1.92 12.73 12.04
N LEU A 95 -1.46 13.83 11.47
CA LEU A 95 -1.18 13.97 10.04
C LEU A 95 0.32 14.24 9.85
N ASP A 96 0.88 13.55 8.89
CA ASP A 96 2.21 13.82 8.39
C ASP A 96 2.07 14.40 6.96
N LEU A 97 2.63 15.59 6.73
CA LEU A 97 2.65 16.19 5.41
C LEU A 97 4.09 16.24 4.93
N ARG A 98 4.39 15.52 3.86
CA ARG A 98 5.68 15.65 3.16
C ARG A 98 5.61 16.82 2.20
N VAL A 99 6.60 17.69 2.25
CA VAL A 99 6.64 18.93 1.47
C VAL A 99 7.88 18.92 0.60
N SER A 100 7.69 19.12 -0.71
CA SER A 100 8.80 19.25 -1.65
C SER A 100 8.71 20.57 -2.38
N SER A 101 9.83 21.30 -2.46
CA SER A 101 9.95 22.53 -3.26
C SER A 101 10.88 22.32 -4.44
N LEU A 102 10.49 22.87 -5.58
CA LEU A 102 11.24 22.79 -6.83
C LEU A 102 11.34 24.17 -7.47
N PRO A 103 12.54 24.71 -7.70
CA PRO A 103 12.73 25.94 -8.47
C PRO A 103 12.22 25.79 -9.91
N THR A 104 11.39 26.72 -10.36
CA THR A 104 10.91 26.77 -11.75
C THR A 104 11.17 28.15 -12.35
N HIS A 105 11.01 28.28 -13.67
CA HIS A 105 11.14 29.57 -14.35
C HIS A 105 10.22 30.67 -13.78
N SER A 106 9.05 30.28 -13.29
CA SER A 106 8.06 31.21 -12.73
C SER A 106 8.13 31.37 -11.20
N GLY A 107 9.13 30.80 -10.54
CA GLY A 107 9.30 30.80 -9.10
C GLY A 107 9.30 29.38 -8.51
N GLU A 108 9.31 29.27 -7.18
CA GLU A 108 9.29 27.96 -6.53
C GLU A 108 7.90 27.32 -6.62
N LYS A 109 7.84 26.10 -7.17
CA LYS A 109 6.70 25.20 -7.06
C LYS A 109 6.81 24.44 -5.75
N VAL A 110 5.70 24.33 -5.01
CA VAL A 110 5.66 23.50 -3.79
C VAL A 110 4.52 22.50 -3.90
N VAL A 111 4.79 21.27 -3.48
CA VAL A 111 3.79 20.20 -3.37
C VAL A 111 3.82 19.67 -1.95
N LEU A 112 2.64 19.60 -1.35
CA LEU A 112 2.45 18.96 -0.05
C LEU A 112 1.67 17.65 -0.26
N ARG A 113 2.25 16.53 0.14
CA ARG A 113 1.57 15.24 0.20
C ARG A 113 1.02 15.02 1.59
N ILE A 114 -0.28 14.75 1.68
CA ILE A 114 -0.97 14.50 2.95
C ILE A 114 -0.99 12.99 3.20
N LEU A 115 -0.31 12.55 4.25
CA LEU A 115 -0.31 11.16 4.69
C LEU A 115 -1.34 11.01 5.82
N ASP A 116 -2.51 10.43 5.50
CA ASP A 116 -3.56 10.13 6.48
C ASP A 116 -3.46 8.66 6.88
N TYR A 117 -2.70 8.38 7.92
CA TYR A 117 -2.45 7.01 8.40
C TYR A 117 -3.71 6.29 8.88
N SER A 118 -4.76 7.02 9.28
CA SER A 118 -6.02 6.42 9.72
C SER A 118 -6.74 5.64 8.62
N LYS A 119 -6.44 5.94 7.35
CA LYS A 119 -6.99 5.23 6.18
C LYS A 119 -6.16 4.03 5.76
N SER A 120 -4.89 3.98 6.14
CA SER A 120 -3.97 2.90 5.76
C SER A 120 -4.07 1.68 6.68
N LEU A 121 -4.64 1.83 7.88
CA LEU A 121 -4.92 0.76 8.85
C LEU A 121 -6.36 0.22 8.72
N GLN A 122 -6.89 0.16 7.52
CA GLN A 122 -8.20 -0.46 7.30
C GLN A 122 -8.04 -1.97 7.13
N GLY A 123 -9.00 -2.73 7.67
CA GLY A 123 -9.04 -4.17 7.45
C GLY A 123 -9.14 -4.50 5.96
N LEU A 124 -8.52 -5.60 5.55
CA LEU A 124 -8.48 -6.07 4.16
C LEU A 124 -9.88 -6.14 3.53
N GLU A 125 -10.88 -6.47 4.33
CA GLU A 125 -12.29 -6.60 3.97
C GLU A 125 -12.93 -5.26 3.55
N THR A 126 -12.34 -4.12 3.96
CA THR A 126 -12.88 -2.78 3.68
C THR A 126 -12.24 -2.10 2.45
N LEU A 127 -11.20 -2.71 1.86
CA LEU A 127 -10.49 -2.13 0.72
C LEU A 127 -11.28 -2.22 -0.59
N GLY A 128 -12.38 -2.96 -0.60
CA GLY A 128 -13.28 -3.09 -1.75
C GLY A 128 -12.90 -4.18 -2.74
N PHE A 129 -12.16 -5.20 -2.30
CA PHE A 129 -12.01 -6.42 -3.08
C PHE A 129 -13.36 -7.13 -3.21
N SER A 130 -13.63 -7.76 -4.36
CA SER A 130 -14.77 -8.65 -4.51
C SER A 130 -14.64 -9.85 -3.56
N GLU A 131 -15.76 -10.49 -3.21
CA GLU A 131 -15.72 -11.66 -2.33
C GLU A 131 -14.85 -12.78 -2.91
N HIS A 132 -14.91 -12.97 -4.23
CA HIS A 132 -14.06 -13.90 -4.96
C HIS A 132 -12.57 -13.59 -4.77
N ASN A 133 -12.18 -12.36 -5.04
CA ASN A 133 -10.78 -11.92 -4.88
C ASN A 133 -10.32 -11.96 -3.42
N LEU A 134 -11.18 -11.60 -2.48
CA LEU A 134 -10.85 -11.65 -1.04
C LEU A 134 -10.59 -13.09 -0.57
N LYS A 135 -11.40 -14.07 -0.98
CA LYS A 135 -11.17 -15.49 -0.68
C LYS A 135 -9.81 -15.97 -1.20
N LYS A 136 -9.43 -15.57 -2.42
CA LYS A 136 -8.12 -15.89 -3.00
C LYS A 136 -6.97 -15.25 -2.23
N ILE A 137 -7.10 -13.98 -1.85
CA ILE A 137 -6.08 -13.29 -1.04
C ILE A 137 -5.92 -14.01 0.31
N MET A 138 -7.02 -14.36 0.97
CA MET A 138 -6.98 -15.09 2.23
C MET A 138 -6.25 -16.41 2.09
N LYS A 139 -6.56 -17.20 1.06
CA LYS A 139 -5.87 -18.46 0.78
C LYS A 139 -4.37 -18.29 0.61
N MET A 140 -3.91 -17.24 -0.09
CA MET A 140 -2.47 -16.96 -0.29
C MET A 140 -1.76 -16.56 1.01
N ILE A 141 -2.37 -15.71 1.82
CA ILE A 141 -1.75 -15.22 3.07
C ILE A 141 -1.77 -16.25 4.21
N GLU A 142 -2.62 -17.25 4.13
CA GLU A 142 -2.67 -18.38 5.08
C GLU A 142 -1.58 -19.43 4.81
N MET A 143 -1.01 -19.48 3.59
CA MET A 143 0.11 -20.39 3.29
C MET A 143 1.30 -20.10 4.23
N PRO A 144 1.97 -21.12 4.78
CA PRO A 144 2.98 -20.91 5.83
C PRO A 144 4.22 -20.17 5.32
N ASN A 145 4.62 -20.36 4.08
CA ASN A 145 5.77 -19.75 3.43
C ASN A 145 5.46 -19.42 1.96
N GLY A 146 6.41 -18.83 1.26
CA GLY A 146 6.25 -18.43 -0.13
C GLY A 146 6.14 -16.91 -0.28
N ILE A 147 6.04 -16.43 -1.53
CA ILE A 147 5.96 -15.01 -1.86
C ILE A 147 4.55 -14.65 -2.31
N VAL A 148 4.01 -13.57 -1.78
CA VAL A 148 2.83 -12.87 -2.30
C VAL A 148 3.26 -11.50 -2.78
N LEU A 149 2.97 -11.18 -4.04
CA LEU A 149 3.32 -9.91 -4.67
C LEU A 149 2.08 -9.06 -4.91
N VAL A 150 2.17 -7.77 -4.55
CA VAL A 150 1.15 -6.77 -4.89
C VAL A 150 1.71 -5.87 -5.98
N THR A 151 1.02 -5.78 -7.11
CA THR A 151 1.49 -5.02 -8.27
C THR A 151 0.49 -3.96 -8.73
N GLY A 152 0.97 -3.01 -9.51
CA GLY A 152 0.20 -1.91 -10.09
C GLY A 152 1.03 -0.62 -10.16
N ALA A 153 0.48 0.39 -10.81
CA ALA A 153 1.10 1.71 -10.94
C ALA A 153 1.23 2.43 -9.59
N THR A 154 1.99 3.51 -9.56
CA THR A 154 2.04 4.40 -8.39
C THR A 154 0.63 4.94 -8.07
N GLY A 155 0.24 4.88 -6.80
CA GLY A 155 -1.09 5.32 -6.37
C GLY A 155 -2.21 4.28 -6.59
N SER A 156 -1.90 3.04 -6.97
CA SER A 156 -2.90 1.96 -7.09
C SER A 156 -3.31 1.34 -5.75
N GLY A 157 -2.72 1.76 -4.63
CA GLY A 157 -3.07 1.29 -3.29
C GLY A 157 -2.23 0.09 -2.80
N LYS A 158 -1.11 -0.24 -3.45
CA LYS A 158 -0.25 -1.39 -3.08
C LYS A 158 0.17 -1.38 -1.62
N SER A 159 0.72 -0.26 -1.14
CA SER A 159 1.15 -0.13 0.26
C SER A 159 -0.01 -0.36 1.22
N THR A 160 -1.18 0.22 0.96
CA THR A 160 -2.38 0.02 1.79
C THR A 160 -2.76 -1.47 1.86
N THR A 161 -2.76 -2.19 0.73
CA THR A 161 -3.07 -3.62 0.69
C THR A 161 -2.03 -4.44 1.46
N VAL A 162 -0.72 -4.16 1.26
CA VAL A 162 0.35 -4.86 1.99
C VAL A 162 0.25 -4.60 3.50
N TYR A 163 0.05 -3.35 3.93
CA TYR A 163 -0.12 -3.02 5.34
C TYR A 163 -1.38 -3.67 5.95
N SER A 164 -2.49 -3.75 5.21
CA SER A 164 -3.70 -4.45 5.67
C SER A 164 -3.47 -5.96 5.82
N ILE A 165 -2.67 -6.56 4.93
CA ILE A 165 -2.24 -7.97 5.06
C ILE A 165 -1.33 -8.13 6.29
N LEU A 166 -0.33 -7.26 6.45
CA LEU A 166 0.57 -7.30 7.62
C LEU A 166 -0.20 -7.16 8.93
N GLN A 167 -1.15 -6.23 9.00
CA GLN A 167 -2.00 -6.04 10.18
C GLN A 167 -2.80 -7.30 10.53
N LYS A 168 -3.30 -8.01 9.53
CA LYS A 168 -4.04 -9.27 9.72
C LYS A 168 -3.13 -10.40 10.22
N LEU A 169 -1.87 -10.42 9.79
CA LEU A 169 -0.88 -11.43 10.17
C LEU A 169 -0.12 -11.08 11.47
N ASN A 170 -0.21 -9.84 11.93
CA ASN A 170 0.51 -9.33 13.09
C ASN A 170 -0.10 -9.84 14.40
N THR A 171 0.44 -10.93 14.92
CA THR A 171 0.11 -11.50 16.23
C THR A 171 1.35 -11.46 17.14
N ARG A 172 1.16 -11.64 18.45
CA ARG A 172 2.29 -11.64 19.40
C ARG A 172 3.26 -12.80 19.21
N GLU A 173 2.87 -13.81 18.46
CA GLU A 173 3.61 -15.05 18.24
C GLU A 173 4.42 -15.02 16.94
N VAL A 174 4.31 -13.93 16.14
CA VAL A 174 4.90 -13.81 14.81
C VAL A 174 5.89 -12.66 14.79
N ASN A 175 7.12 -12.93 14.39
CA ASN A 175 8.15 -11.92 14.17
C ASN A 175 8.07 -11.37 12.73
N ILE A 176 7.56 -10.16 12.59
CA ILE A 176 7.43 -9.47 11.29
C ILE A 176 8.53 -8.42 11.18
N ILE A 177 9.34 -8.51 10.14
CA ILE A 177 10.38 -7.52 9.85
C ILE A 177 10.17 -6.94 8.45
N THR A 178 10.25 -5.61 8.34
CA THR A 178 10.09 -4.93 7.06
C THR A 178 11.36 -4.17 6.66
N VAL A 179 11.54 -3.97 5.35
CA VAL A 179 12.49 -3.01 4.78
C VAL A 179 11.77 -2.13 3.77
N GLU A 180 11.85 -0.81 3.93
CA GLU A 180 11.03 0.17 3.22
C GLU A 180 11.84 1.41 2.82
N ASP A 181 11.42 2.12 1.77
CA ASP A 181 12.07 3.35 1.27
C ASP A 181 11.03 4.42 0.86
N PRO A 182 10.62 5.26 1.81
CA PRO A 182 10.80 5.16 3.27
C PRO A 182 9.68 4.36 3.95
N VAL A 183 9.79 4.18 5.27
CA VAL A 183 8.66 3.70 6.09
C VAL A 183 7.50 4.68 5.95
N GLU A 184 6.37 4.20 5.41
CA GLU A 184 5.20 5.06 5.19
C GLU A 184 4.45 5.32 6.49
N MET A 185 4.40 4.33 7.38
CA MET A 185 3.66 4.38 8.62
C MET A 185 4.26 3.44 9.66
N GLU A 186 4.42 3.92 10.89
CA GLU A 186 4.81 3.08 12.01
C GLU A 186 3.62 2.20 12.46
N VAL A 187 3.85 0.90 12.55
CA VAL A 187 2.85 -0.09 12.98
C VAL A 187 3.37 -0.82 14.21
N GLU A 188 2.60 -0.77 15.29
CA GLU A 188 2.95 -1.49 16.51
C GLU A 188 3.05 -3.00 16.26
N GLY A 189 4.10 -3.62 16.79
CA GLY A 189 4.37 -5.05 16.63
C GLY A 189 5.21 -5.41 15.40
N LEU A 190 5.53 -4.46 14.51
CA LEU A 190 6.43 -4.65 13.37
C LEU A 190 7.82 -4.09 13.66
N ASN A 191 8.85 -4.80 13.20
CA ASN A 191 10.23 -4.31 13.19
C ASN A 191 10.52 -3.69 11.81
N GLN A 192 10.37 -2.37 11.70
CA GLN A 192 10.43 -1.66 10.41
C GLN A 192 11.80 -1.00 10.21
N VAL A 193 12.48 -1.37 9.13
CA VAL A 193 13.79 -0.83 8.75
C VAL A 193 13.62 0.12 7.57
N GLN A 194 14.08 1.36 7.72
CA GLN A 194 14.13 2.30 6.60
C GLN A 194 15.46 2.17 5.88
N ALA A 195 15.41 1.92 4.57
CA ALA A 195 16.59 1.91 3.72
C ALA A 195 17.23 3.31 3.67
N GLN A 196 18.57 3.36 3.63
CA GLN A 196 19.37 4.59 3.57
C GLN A 196 20.56 4.33 2.64
N GLN A 197 20.37 4.56 1.36
CA GLN A 197 21.38 4.26 0.33
C GLN A 197 22.68 5.04 0.54
N GLU A 198 22.61 6.24 1.11
CA GLU A 198 23.75 7.12 1.39
C GLU A 198 24.79 6.49 2.31
N ILE A 199 24.37 5.60 3.21
CA ILE A 199 25.26 4.87 4.12
C ILE A 199 25.40 3.37 3.73
N GLY A 200 24.93 2.97 2.55
CA GLY A 200 25.01 1.58 2.07
C GLY A 200 23.96 0.65 2.71
N LEU A 201 22.94 1.19 3.36
CA LEU A 201 21.82 0.42 3.92
C LEU A 201 20.72 0.26 2.87
N ASP A 202 21.01 -0.50 1.81
CA ASP A 202 20.09 -0.81 0.71
C ASP A 202 19.19 -2.03 1.01
N PHE A 203 18.20 -2.28 0.14
CA PHE A 203 17.27 -3.40 0.31
C PHE A 203 17.96 -4.75 0.41
N ALA A 204 18.95 -5.03 -0.42
CA ALA A 204 19.65 -6.31 -0.45
C ALA A 204 20.48 -6.54 0.83
N THR A 205 21.18 -5.50 1.29
CA THR A 205 21.99 -5.54 2.52
C THR A 205 21.12 -5.74 3.75
N VAL A 206 20.00 -4.99 3.86
CA VAL A 206 19.04 -5.13 4.95
C VAL A 206 18.41 -6.52 4.93
N LEU A 207 17.97 -7.01 3.77
CA LEU A 207 17.31 -8.31 3.64
C LEU A 207 18.23 -9.47 4.06
N ARG A 208 19.54 -9.44 3.70
CA ARG A 208 20.52 -10.40 4.20
C ARG A 208 20.67 -10.37 5.73
N SER A 209 20.49 -9.20 6.33
CA SER A 209 20.55 -9.06 7.79
C SER A 209 19.26 -9.54 8.46
N ILE A 210 18.10 -9.26 7.87
CA ILE A 210 16.79 -9.75 8.34
C ILE A 210 16.80 -11.27 8.47
N LEU A 211 17.35 -12.00 7.49
CA LEU A 211 17.43 -13.48 7.52
C LEU A 211 18.20 -14.05 8.71
N ARG A 212 18.91 -13.22 9.50
CA ARG A 212 19.60 -13.61 10.74
C ARG A 212 18.89 -13.12 12.00
N GLN A 213 17.69 -12.57 11.86
CA GLN A 213 16.88 -12.02 12.95
C GLN A 213 15.66 -12.89 13.31
N ASP A 214 15.70 -14.17 12.92
CA ASP A 214 14.61 -15.14 13.17
C ASP A 214 13.23 -14.61 12.72
N PRO A 215 13.08 -14.18 11.44
CA PRO A 215 11.82 -13.65 10.95
C PRO A 215 10.86 -14.77 10.55
N ASP A 216 9.59 -14.66 10.90
CA ASP A 216 8.52 -15.48 10.33
C ASP A 216 8.00 -14.87 9.03
N ILE A 217 7.84 -13.54 9.03
CA ILE A 217 7.32 -12.78 7.90
C ILE A 217 8.28 -11.65 7.55
N ILE A 218 8.63 -11.57 6.28
CA ILE A 218 9.49 -10.52 5.73
C ILE A 218 8.66 -9.67 4.77
N MET A 219 8.61 -8.36 4.95
CA MET A 219 8.04 -7.45 3.97
C MET A 219 9.15 -6.61 3.34
N ILE A 220 9.19 -6.61 2.02
CA ILE A 220 10.08 -5.80 1.21
C ILE A 220 9.24 -4.75 0.53
N GLY A 221 9.49 -3.47 0.80
CA GLY A 221 8.68 -2.36 0.31
C GLY A 221 8.46 -2.47 -1.21
N GLU A 222 9.50 -2.72 -1.96
CA GLU A 222 9.41 -3.05 -3.40
C GLU A 222 10.64 -3.82 -3.90
N ILE A 223 10.45 -4.63 -4.94
CA ILE A 223 11.52 -5.31 -5.67
C ILE A 223 11.80 -4.53 -6.95
N ARG A 224 13.00 -3.91 -7.01
CA ARG A 224 13.45 -3.10 -8.17
C ARG A 224 14.51 -3.79 -9.01
N ASP A 225 15.29 -4.69 -8.41
CA ASP A 225 16.48 -5.30 -8.98
C ASP A 225 16.55 -6.82 -8.76
N GLY A 226 17.40 -7.48 -9.54
CA GLY A 226 17.54 -8.94 -9.53
C GLY A 226 18.20 -9.49 -8.26
N GLU A 227 19.04 -8.69 -7.58
CA GLU A 227 19.67 -9.12 -6.34
C GLU A 227 18.64 -9.25 -5.22
N THR A 228 17.85 -8.20 -5.01
CA THR A 228 16.74 -8.20 -4.04
C THR A 228 15.72 -9.30 -4.37
N ALA A 229 15.36 -9.45 -5.67
CA ALA A 229 14.45 -10.51 -6.13
C ALA A 229 14.99 -11.92 -5.78
N SER A 230 16.26 -12.18 -6.05
CA SER A 230 16.89 -13.48 -5.79
C SER A 230 16.93 -13.81 -4.30
N ILE A 231 17.24 -12.83 -3.44
CA ILE A 231 17.26 -13.03 -1.98
C ILE A 231 15.84 -13.29 -1.46
N ALA A 232 14.85 -12.52 -1.92
CA ALA A 232 13.45 -12.68 -1.54
C ALA A 232 12.90 -14.08 -1.88
N VAL A 233 13.17 -14.55 -3.11
CA VAL A 233 12.79 -15.89 -3.58
C VAL A 233 13.46 -16.98 -2.73
N ARG A 234 14.75 -16.88 -2.46
CA ARG A 234 15.46 -17.86 -1.62
C ARG A 234 14.94 -17.87 -0.18
N ALA A 235 14.64 -16.70 0.38
CA ALA A 235 14.05 -16.58 1.71
C ALA A 235 12.72 -17.35 1.79
N SER A 236 11.85 -17.21 0.80
CA SER A 236 10.57 -17.87 0.78
C SER A 236 10.66 -19.39 0.63
N ILE A 237 11.63 -19.90 -0.12
CA ILE A 237 11.89 -21.34 -0.28
C ILE A 237 12.45 -21.93 1.03
N THR A 238 13.19 -21.14 1.80
CA THR A 238 13.77 -21.58 3.08
C THR A 238 12.82 -21.46 4.28
N GLY A 239 11.54 -21.24 4.04
CA GLY A 239 10.49 -21.33 5.05
C GLY A 239 9.85 -20.01 5.48
N HIS A 240 10.31 -18.86 4.97
CA HIS A 240 9.78 -17.55 5.36
C HIS A 240 8.59 -17.16 4.47
N LYS A 241 7.62 -16.48 5.05
CA LYS A 241 6.59 -15.79 4.27
C LYS A 241 7.11 -14.43 3.82
N VAL A 242 7.09 -14.17 2.52
CA VAL A 242 7.57 -12.91 1.94
C VAL A 242 6.42 -12.15 1.30
N LEU A 243 6.26 -10.89 1.69
CA LEU A 243 5.34 -9.94 1.08
C LEU A 243 6.14 -8.85 0.38
N SER A 244 5.78 -8.50 -0.84
CA SER A 244 6.46 -7.38 -1.51
C SER A 244 5.57 -6.71 -2.54
N THR A 245 6.04 -5.55 -3.03
CA THR A 245 5.43 -4.90 -4.19
C THR A 245 6.38 -4.93 -5.39
N ILE A 246 5.79 -4.88 -6.57
CA ILE A 246 6.51 -4.78 -7.83
C ILE A 246 5.71 -3.90 -8.80
N HIS A 247 6.35 -3.30 -9.79
CA HIS A 247 5.67 -2.44 -10.77
C HIS A 247 5.44 -3.20 -12.08
N THR A 248 4.24 -3.79 -12.23
CA THR A 248 3.74 -4.41 -13.47
C THR A 248 2.25 -4.10 -13.63
N ASN A 249 1.69 -4.36 -14.81
CA ASN A 249 0.31 -4.02 -15.15
C ASN A 249 -0.67 -5.20 -15.04
N SER A 250 -0.18 -6.43 -14.90
CA SER A 250 -0.99 -7.63 -14.72
C SER A 250 -0.27 -8.68 -13.87
N ALA A 251 -0.99 -9.67 -13.37
CA ALA A 251 -0.40 -10.76 -12.60
C ALA A 251 0.55 -11.61 -13.47
N LEU A 252 0.17 -11.90 -14.71
CA LEU A 252 1.01 -12.67 -15.63
C LEU A 252 2.34 -11.93 -15.96
N ASN A 253 2.27 -10.62 -16.22
CA ASN A 253 3.48 -9.82 -16.49
C ASN A 253 4.42 -9.75 -15.28
N THR A 254 3.92 -10.01 -14.06
CA THR A 254 4.76 -10.08 -12.86
C THR A 254 5.71 -11.28 -12.91
N ILE A 255 5.26 -12.41 -13.44
CA ILE A 255 6.07 -13.62 -13.62
C ILE A 255 7.19 -13.36 -14.64
N GLU A 256 6.85 -12.73 -15.75
CA GLU A 256 7.84 -12.33 -16.78
C GLU A 256 8.85 -11.32 -16.19
N ARG A 257 8.39 -10.34 -15.41
CA ARG A 257 9.25 -9.33 -14.79
C ARG A 257 10.28 -9.93 -13.84
N LEU A 258 9.89 -10.92 -13.02
CA LEU A 258 10.84 -11.64 -12.17
C LEU A 258 11.88 -12.41 -13.01
N THR A 259 11.46 -13.01 -14.12
CA THR A 259 12.38 -13.69 -15.07
C THR A 259 13.36 -12.69 -15.70
N ASP A 260 12.89 -11.51 -16.12
CA ASP A 260 13.72 -10.43 -16.68
C ASP A 260 14.75 -9.90 -15.67
N MET A 261 14.40 -9.94 -14.37
CA MET A 261 15.33 -9.62 -13.28
C MET A 261 16.37 -10.73 -13.01
N GLY A 262 16.36 -11.82 -13.78
CA GLY A 262 17.30 -12.92 -13.67
C GLY A 262 16.92 -14.00 -12.66
N VAL A 263 15.69 -14.02 -12.16
CA VAL A 263 15.21 -15.10 -11.31
C VAL A 263 14.85 -16.31 -12.17
N GLU A 264 15.42 -17.45 -11.86
CA GLU A 264 15.16 -18.68 -12.62
C GLU A 264 13.70 -19.14 -12.46
N ARG A 265 13.07 -19.55 -13.56
CA ARG A 265 11.63 -19.88 -13.60
C ARG A 265 11.22 -20.97 -12.62
N TYR A 266 12.06 -21.98 -12.41
CA TYR A 266 11.77 -23.05 -11.43
C TYR A 266 11.74 -22.52 -9.99
N LEU A 267 12.57 -21.50 -9.67
CA LEU A 267 12.51 -20.84 -8.35
C LEU A 267 11.24 -20.00 -8.22
N ILE A 268 10.84 -19.28 -9.28
CA ILE A 268 9.57 -18.53 -9.29
C ILE A 268 8.40 -19.49 -9.07
N GLY A 269 8.33 -20.58 -9.86
CA GLY A 269 7.29 -21.60 -9.72
C GLY A 269 7.23 -22.19 -8.32
N THR A 270 8.36 -22.41 -7.66
CA THR A 270 8.41 -23.01 -6.32
C THR A 270 8.05 -22.01 -5.21
N SER A 271 8.41 -20.74 -5.37
CA SER A 271 8.30 -19.72 -4.31
C SER A 271 7.03 -18.88 -4.35
N LEU A 272 6.49 -18.64 -5.55
CA LEU A 272 5.36 -17.72 -5.73
C LEU A 272 4.06 -18.39 -5.30
N ASN A 273 3.34 -17.77 -4.36
CA ASN A 273 2.01 -18.20 -3.93
C ASN A 273 0.91 -17.50 -4.70
N GLY A 274 1.15 -16.24 -5.06
CA GLY A 274 0.22 -15.50 -5.88
C GLY A 274 0.59 -14.04 -6.10
N VAL A 275 -0.20 -13.40 -6.95
CA VAL A 275 -0.04 -12.01 -7.36
C VAL A 275 -1.37 -11.28 -7.26
N ILE A 276 -1.36 -10.09 -6.67
CA ILE A 276 -2.50 -9.18 -6.59
C ILE A 276 -2.17 -7.97 -7.48
N SER A 277 -2.72 -7.94 -8.70
CA SER A 277 -2.60 -6.77 -9.58
C SER A 277 -3.81 -5.86 -9.37
N GLN A 278 -3.56 -4.59 -9.03
CA GLN A 278 -4.64 -3.69 -8.61
C GLN A 278 -4.55 -2.29 -9.17
N LYS A 279 -5.73 -1.67 -9.33
CA LYS A 279 -5.93 -0.25 -9.65
C LYS A 279 -7.02 0.33 -8.76
N LEU A 280 -7.10 1.65 -8.65
CA LEU A 280 -8.13 2.34 -7.88
C LEU A 280 -9.09 3.09 -8.82
N ALA A 281 -10.34 2.69 -8.82
CA ALA A 281 -11.45 3.40 -9.45
C ALA A 281 -12.07 4.41 -8.47
N ARG A 282 -12.59 5.53 -8.97
CA ARG A 282 -13.37 6.46 -8.16
C ARG A 282 -14.73 5.85 -7.83
N LYS A 283 -15.12 5.96 -6.57
CA LYS A 283 -16.39 5.44 -6.08
C LYS A 283 -17.51 6.44 -6.34
N LEU A 284 -18.63 5.99 -6.89
CA LEU A 284 -19.83 6.82 -7.04
C LEU A 284 -20.34 7.26 -5.67
N CYS A 285 -20.80 8.50 -5.60
CA CYS A 285 -21.44 8.99 -4.40
C CYS A 285 -22.77 8.27 -4.16
N PRO A 286 -22.94 7.55 -3.05
CA PRO A 286 -24.19 6.82 -2.80
C PRO A 286 -25.40 7.73 -2.67
N ASN A 287 -25.20 9.02 -2.30
CA ASN A 287 -26.28 9.95 -2.02
C ASN A 287 -26.85 10.60 -3.29
N CYS A 288 -26.06 10.67 -4.39
CA CYS A 288 -26.51 11.40 -5.57
C CYS A 288 -26.29 10.67 -6.90
N ARG A 289 -25.76 9.43 -6.88
CA ARG A 289 -25.65 8.63 -8.10
C ARG A 289 -27.03 8.47 -8.76
N ILE A 290 -27.05 8.50 -10.09
CA ILE A 290 -28.26 8.35 -10.88
C ILE A 290 -28.32 6.96 -11.51
N THR A 291 -29.50 6.46 -11.83
CA THR A 291 -29.68 5.23 -12.61
C THR A 291 -29.94 5.61 -14.05
N ARG A 292 -29.28 4.96 -15.01
CA ARG A 292 -29.53 5.08 -16.44
C ARG A 292 -29.64 3.71 -17.12
N GLU A 293 -30.23 3.70 -18.30
CA GLU A 293 -30.22 2.53 -19.16
C GLU A 293 -28.84 2.34 -19.79
N THR A 294 -28.49 1.08 -20.05
CA THR A 294 -27.25 0.70 -20.73
C THR A 294 -27.40 0.92 -22.24
N SER A 295 -26.33 1.40 -22.86
CA SER A 295 -26.21 1.45 -24.31
C SER A 295 -26.04 0.05 -24.90
N ASP A 296 -26.26 -0.10 -26.22
CA ASP A 296 -26.05 -1.38 -26.91
C ASP A 296 -24.61 -1.88 -26.80
N TYR A 297 -23.63 -0.98 -26.82
CA TYR A 297 -22.21 -1.30 -26.62
C TYR A 297 -21.95 -1.86 -25.20
N GLU A 298 -22.50 -1.21 -24.18
CA GLU A 298 -22.37 -1.67 -22.78
C GLU A 298 -23.03 -3.04 -22.59
N LYS A 299 -24.24 -3.24 -23.16
CA LYS A 299 -24.92 -4.54 -23.12
C LYS A 299 -24.08 -5.65 -23.76
N GLN A 300 -23.49 -5.37 -24.92
CA GLN A 300 -22.60 -6.34 -25.57
C GLN A 300 -21.38 -6.66 -24.72
N LEU A 301 -20.79 -5.64 -24.07
CA LEU A 301 -19.62 -5.84 -23.22
C LEU A 301 -19.97 -6.65 -21.97
N PHE A 302 -21.09 -6.34 -21.29
CA PHE A 302 -21.56 -7.11 -20.14
C PHE A 302 -21.86 -8.57 -20.48
N ARG A 303 -22.52 -8.82 -21.62
CA ARG A 303 -22.75 -10.19 -22.09
C ARG A 303 -21.47 -10.95 -22.34
N LYS A 304 -20.50 -10.31 -22.96
CA LYS A 304 -19.23 -10.92 -23.34
C LYS A 304 -18.32 -11.22 -22.15
N VAL A 305 -18.29 -10.32 -21.17
CA VAL A 305 -17.34 -10.40 -20.05
C VAL A 305 -17.98 -11.03 -18.82
N LEU A 306 -19.22 -10.66 -18.48
CA LEU A 306 -19.91 -11.16 -17.28
C LEU A 306 -20.96 -12.24 -17.59
N HIS A 307 -21.20 -12.54 -18.87
CA HIS A 307 -22.28 -13.46 -19.30
C HIS A 307 -23.67 -13.09 -18.75
N LYS A 308 -23.91 -11.79 -18.57
CA LYS A 308 -25.15 -11.22 -17.98
C LYS A 308 -25.75 -10.16 -18.88
N ASP A 309 -27.10 -10.15 -18.94
CA ASP A 309 -27.88 -9.07 -19.57
C ASP A 309 -28.14 -7.99 -18.52
N ILE A 310 -27.56 -6.82 -18.71
CA ILE A 310 -27.68 -5.67 -17.80
C ILE A 310 -28.38 -4.53 -18.54
N ASP A 311 -29.60 -4.22 -18.15
CA ASP A 311 -30.41 -3.15 -18.77
C ASP A 311 -30.20 -1.80 -18.12
N LYS A 312 -29.82 -1.76 -16.83
CA LYS A 312 -29.64 -0.52 -16.07
C LYS A 312 -28.39 -0.57 -15.24
N ILE A 313 -27.68 0.55 -15.16
CA ILE A 313 -26.52 0.76 -14.31
C ILE A 313 -26.63 2.08 -13.58
N TYR A 314 -25.78 2.23 -12.55
CA TYR A 314 -25.61 3.52 -11.89
C TYR A 314 -24.56 4.35 -12.61
N ASP A 315 -24.77 5.68 -12.58
CA ASP A 315 -23.84 6.64 -13.16
C ASP A 315 -23.68 7.86 -12.28
N ILE A 316 -22.72 8.70 -12.67
CA ILE A 316 -22.39 9.95 -12.00
C ILE A 316 -23.53 10.96 -12.12
N ASN A 317 -23.82 11.67 -11.02
CA ASN A 317 -24.50 12.95 -11.10
C ASN A 317 -23.44 14.04 -11.36
N PRO A 318 -23.41 14.70 -12.53
CA PRO A 318 -22.37 15.67 -12.87
C PRO A 318 -22.30 16.87 -11.92
N ASP A 319 -23.46 17.28 -11.38
CA ASP A 319 -23.55 18.40 -10.43
C ASP A 319 -23.04 18.03 -9.04
N GLY A 320 -23.05 16.74 -8.72
CA GLY A 320 -22.68 16.23 -7.41
C GLY A 320 -23.70 16.60 -6.32
N CYS A 321 -23.24 16.58 -5.07
CA CYS A 321 -24.01 17.00 -3.89
C CYS A 321 -23.05 17.49 -2.78
N GLU A 322 -23.58 17.99 -1.68
CA GLU A 322 -22.79 18.47 -0.54
C GLU A 322 -21.88 17.42 0.11
N HIS A 323 -22.16 16.13 -0.10
CA HIS A 323 -21.40 15.00 0.47
C HIS A 323 -20.30 14.45 -0.42
N CYS A 324 -20.14 14.98 -1.66
CA CYS A 324 -19.22 14.44 -2.65
C CYS A 324 -18.50 15.54 -3.44
N PHE A 325 -17.54 15.12 -4.25
CA PHE A 325 -16.93 16.00 -5.23
C PHE A 325 -17.28 15.54 -6.65
N LYS A 326 -18.10 16.36 -7.35
CA LYS A 326 -18.55 16.07 -8.73
C LYS A 326 -19.06 14.62 -8.90
N GLY A 327 -19.93 14.18 -7.98
CA GLY A 327 -20.56 12.86 -8.04
C GLY A 327 -19.71 11.68 -7.57
N TYR A 328 -18.44 11.88 -7.20
CA TYR A 328 -17.56 10.85 -6.66
C TYR A 328 -17.20 11.09 -5.20
N LYS A 329 -17.02 10.02 -4.44
CA LYS A 329 -16.60 10.04 -3.02
C LYS A 329 -15.73 8.86 -2.68
N GLY A 330 -14.43 9.10 -2.63
CA GLY A 330 -13.43 8.06 -2.32
C GLY A 330 -13.12 7.17 -3.52
N ARG A 331 -12.37 6.11 -3.27
CA ARG A 331 -11.90 5.16 -4.27
C ARG A 331 -12.19 3.73 -3.84
N ILE A 332 -12.26 2.83 -4.81
CA ILE A 332 -12.44 1.39 -4.61
C ILE A 332 -11.38 0.63 -5.40
N CYS A 333 -10.89 -0.46 -4.85
CA CYS A 333 -9.95 -1.33 -5.53
C CYS A 333 -10.64 -2.12 -6.64
N ILE A 334 -10.04 -2.19 -7.82
CA ILE A 334 -10.30 -3.21 -8.82
C ILE A 334 -9.05 -4.06 -8.93
N ALA A 335 -9.20 -5.39 -8.95
CA ALA A 335 -8.09 -6.29 -8.81
C ALA A 335 -8.21 -7.56 -9.65
N GLU A 336 -7.06 -7.98 -10.18
CA GLU A 336 -6.79 -9.29 -10.75
C GLU A 336 -5.97 -10.06 -9.71
N VAL A 337 -6.53 -11.14 -9.15
CA VAL A 337 -5.91 -11.92 -8.07
C VAL A 337 -5.63 -13.33 -8.56
N LEU A 338 -4.35 -13.59 -8.84
CA LEU A 338 -3.86 -14.89 -9.27
C LEU A 338 -3.32 -15.68 -8.07
N VAL A 339 -3.90 -16.84 -7.81
CA VAL A 339 -3.32 -17.87 -6.95
C VAL A 339 -2.53 -18.85 -7.84
N ILE A 340 -1.30 -19.16 -7.47
CA ILE A 340 -0.48 -20.10 -8.24
C ILE A 340 -0.95 -21.52 -7.96
N THR A 341 -1.71 -22.08 -8.88
CA THR A 341 -2.13 -23.50 -8.89
C THR A 341 -0.98 -24.39 -9.37
N ASP A 342 -1.12 -25.70 -9.28
CA ASP A 342 -0.09 -26.64 -9.74
C ASP A 342 0.10 -26.57 -11.26
N GLU A 343 -0.97 -26.28 -12.02
CA GLU A 343 -0.93 -26.09 -13.47
C GLU A 343 -0.13 -24.82 -13.81
N VAL A 344 -0.45 -23.69 -13.18
CA VAL A 344 0.26 -22.43 -13.37
C VAL A 344 1.73 -22.57 -12.95
N ARG A 345 2.01 -23.26 -11.85
CA ARG A 345 3.35 -23.57 -11.36
C ARG A 345 4.16 -24.36 -12.39
N THR A 346 3.54 -25.39 -12.95
CA THR A 346 4.14 -26.22 -13.99
C THR A 346 4.41 -25.40 -15.26
N GLY A 347 3.45 -24.59 -15.69
CA GLY A 347 3.62 -23.70 -16.84
C GLY A 347 4.75 -22.70 -16.67
N ILE A 348 4.88 -22.07 -15.47
CA ILE A 348 6.00 -21.19 -15.17
C ILE A 348 7.33 -21.94 -15.28
N THR A 349 7.42 -23.11 -14.65
CA THR A 349 8.66 -23.91 -14.57
C THR A 349 9.11 -24.39 -15.97
N ASN A 350 8.18 -24.82 -16.80
CA ASN A 350 8.44 -25.31 -18.15
C ASN A 350 8.61 -24.20 -19.19
N ALA A 351 8.44 -22.93 -18.81
CA ALA A 351 8.44 -21.80 -19.72
C ALA A 351 7.40 -21.94 -20.85
N GLU A 352 6.18 -22.36 -20.49
CA GLU A 352 5.09 -22.54 -21.44
C GLU A 352 4.82 -21.26 -22.26
N PRO A 353 4.36 -21.40 -23.51
CA PRO A 353 3.98 -20.25 -24.34
C PRO A 353 2.94 -19.36 -23.67
N LYS A 354 2.97 -18.07 -24.02
CA LYS A 354 2.11 -17.05 -23.39
C LYS A 354 0.61 -17.37 -23.47
N ASP A 355 0.17 -17.98 -24.58
CA ASP A 355 -1.25 -18.33 -24.75
C ASP A 355 -1.66 -19.49 -23.84
N VAL A 356 -0.77 -20.48 -23.63
CA VAL A 356 -0.97 -21.57 -22.67
C VAL A 356 -1.03 -20.99 -21.24
N MET A 357 -0.09 -20.13 -20.90
CA MET A 357 -0.09 -19.45 -19.60
C MET A 357 -1.34 -18.61 -19.37
N ARG A 358 -1.85 -17.91 -20.39
CA ARG A 358 -3.12 -17.17 -20.31
C ARG A 358 -4.29 -18.10 -19.99
N LYS A 359 -4.39 -19.24 -20.66
CA LYS A 359 -5.43 -20.22 -20.36
C LYS A 359 -5.33 -20.70 -18.91
N GLN A 360 -4.16 -21.13 -18.47
CA GLN A 360 -3.92 -21.60 -17.10
C GLN A 360 -4.26 -20.54 -16.04
N VAL A 361 -3.97 -19.26 -16.31
CA VAL A 361 -4.20 -18.16 -15.36
C VAL A 361 -5.68 -17.75 -15.33
N TYR A 362 -6.29 -17.50 -16.49
CA TYR A 362 -7.60 -16.85 -16.51
C TYR A 362 -8.75 -17.86 -16.57
N ILE A 363 -8.53 -19.05 -17.13
CA ILE A 363 -9.56 -20.09 -17.21
C ILE A 363 -9.38 -21.12 -16.09
N ASP A 364 -8.24 -21.82 -16.07
CA ASP A 364 -8.06 -22.96 -15.16
C ASP A 364 -7.91 -22.52 -13.69
N ALA A 365 -7.23 -21.39 -13.42
CA ALA A 365 -7.12 -20.80 -12.09
C ALA A 365 -8.23 -19.77 -11.76
N HIS A 366 -9.24 -19.62 -12.65
CA HIS A 366 -10.38 -18.71 -12.48
C HIS A 366 -9.98 -17.30 -12.01
N THR A 367 -8.99 -16.69 -12.66
CA THR A 367 -8.55 -15.35 -12.32
C THR A 367 -9.38 -14.32 -13.09
N HIS A 368 -10.18 -13.53 -12.38
CA HIS A 368 -10.91 -12.42 -12.98
C HIS A 368 -9.93 -11.38 -13.52
N THR A 369 -10.16 -10.90 -14.74
CA THR A 369 -9.42 -9.76 -15.29
C THR A 369 -9.78 -8.47 -14.55
N LEU A 370 -8.96 -7.42 -14.71
CA LEU A 370 -9.32 -6.09 -14.18
C LEU A 370 -10.62 -5.56 -14.76
N LEU A 371 -10.91 -5.88 -16.03
CA LEU A 371 -12.17 -5.52 -16.69
C LEU A 371 -13.36 -6.23 -16.04
N GLU A 372 -13.25 -7.52 -15.80
CA GLU A 372 -14.31 -8.33 -15.19
C GLU A 372 -14.65 -7.85 -13.78
N ASP A 373 -13.66 -7.75 -12.87
CA ASP A 373 -13.85 -7.24 -11.51
C ASP A 373 -14.37 -5.79 -11.51
N GLY A 374 -13.92 -4.96 -12.47
CA GLY A 374 -14.41 -3.59 -12.66
C GLY A 374 -15.87 -3.52 -13.10
N LEU A 375 -16.28 -4.34 -14.07
CA LEU A 375 -17.65 -4.37 -14.57
C LEU A 375 -18.63 -4.93 -13.50
N GLU A 376 -18.24 -5.89 -12.71
CA GLU A 376 -19.03 -6.33 -11.55
C GLU A 376 -19.33 -5.17 -10.60
N LYS A 377 -18.33 -4.32 -10.31
CA LYS A 377 -18.51 -3.12 -9.47
C LYS A 377 -19.39 -2.06 -10.11
N VAL A 378 -19.39 -1.96 -11.43
CA VAL A 378 -20.36 -1.09 -12.16
C VAL A 378 -21.78 -1.60 -11.95
N VAL A 379 -22.02 -2.90 -12.06
CA VAL A 379 -23.34 -3.51 -11.82
C VAL A 379 -23.82 -3.27 -10.40
N LEU A 380 -22.91 -3.36 -9.41
CA LEU A 380 -23.20 -3.05 -8.00
C LEU A 380 -23.40 -1.54 -7.75
N GLY A 381 -23.09 -0.69 -8.72
CA GLY A 381 -23.19 0.76 -8.58
C GLY A 381 -22.12 1.37 -7.68
N GLU A 382 -21.01 0.70 -7.49
CA GLU A 382 -19.88 1.21 -6.70
C GLU A 382 -19.03 2.21 -7.49
N THR A 383 -18.92 2.02 -8.80
CA THR A 383 -18.26 2.91 -9.76
C THR A 383 -19.10 3.03 -11.04
N ASN A 384 -18.67 3.82 -12.02
CA ASN A 384 -19.34 3.90 -13.29
C ASN A 384 -18.51 3.29 -14.43
N PHE A 385 -19.18 3.01 -15.54
CA PHE A 385 -18.60 2.32 -16.69
C PHE A 385 -17.41 3.05 -17.30
N ASP A 386 -17.53 4.37 -17.48
CA ASP A 386 -16.46 5.20 -18.07
C ASP A 386 -15.19 5.23 -17.21
N GLU A 387 -15.34 5.11 -15.90
CA GLU A 387 -14.17 5.08 -14.98
C GLU A 387 -13.39 3.78 -15.15
N ILE A 388 -14.10 2.66 -15.33
CA ILE A 388 -13.45 1.37 -15.56
C ILE A 388 -12.71 1.36 -16.90
N LEU A 389 -13.34 1.83 -17.98
CA LEU A 389 -12.70 1.86 -19.30
C LEU A 389 -11.42 2.71 -19.35
N LYS A 390 -11.31 3.74 -18.49
CA LYS A 390 -10.08 4.55 -18.38
C LYS A 390 -8.94 3.82 -17.67
N LEU A 391 -9.26 2.82 -16.86
CA LEU A 391 -8.29 2.13 -16.01
C LEU A 391 -7.79 0.83 -16.62
N VAL A 392 -8.60 0.15 -17.42
CA VAL A 392 -8.26 -1.17 -17.97
C VAL A 392 -7.58 -1.06 -19.34
N ASP A 393 -6.84 -2.08 -19.71
CA ASP A 393 -6.37 -2.29 -21.09
C ASP A 393 -7.41 -3.12 -21.83
N LEU A 394 -8.41 -2.42 -22.38
CA LEU A 394 -9.59 -3.05 -22.96
C LEU A 394 -9.25 -4.05 -24.07
N GLU A 395 -8.26 -3.74 -24.92
CA GLU A 395 -7.88 -4.63 -26.02
C GLU A 395 -7.28 -5.93 -25.50
N ASN A 396 -6.37 -5.85 -24.53
CA ASN A 396 -5.74 -7.01 -23.92
C ASN A 396 -6.74 -7.85 -23.12
N ASP A 397 -7.58 -7.21 -22.31
CA ASP A 397 -8.60 -7.90 -21.50
C ASP A 397 -9.63 -8.58 -22.41
N LEU A 398 -10.12 -7.91 -23.47
CA LEU A 398 -11.00 -8.50 -24.46
C LEU A 398 -10.36 -9.61 -25.28
N ALA A 399 -9.05 -9.54 -25.56
CA ALA A 399 -8.35 -10.64 -26.22
C ALA A 399 -8.34 -11.92 -25.37
N ILE A 400 -8.24 -11.78 -24.05
CA ILE A 400 -8.36 -12.91 -23.11
C ILE A 400 -9.77 -13.51 -23.20
N HIS A 401 -10.80 -12.68 -23.05
CA HIS A 401 -12.19 -13.16 -23.13
C HIS A 401 -12.55 -13.75 -24.51
N ASN A 402 -12.05 -13.16 -25.62
CA ASN A 402 -12.30 -13.68 -26.96
C ASN A 402 -11.65 -15.05 -27.22
N ALA A 403 -10.41 -15.26 -26.72
CA ALA A 403 -9.68 -16.49 -26.94
C ALA A 403 -10.35 -17.70 -26.30
N PHE A 404 -11.15 -17.49 -25.25
CA PHE A 404 -11.73 -18.55 -24.44
C PHE A 404 -13.25 -18.50 -24.33
N TYR A 405 -13.90 -17.56 -25.03
CA TYR A 405 -15.35 -17.36 -24.97
C TYR A 405 -16.12 -18.65 -25.31
N ASP A 406 -15.75 -19.34 -26.38
CA ASP A 406 -16.43 -20.56 -26.82
C ASP A 406 -16.27 -21.70 -25.81
N GLU A 407 -15.11 -21.82 -25.18
CA GLU A 407 -14.82 -22.85 -24.17
C GLU A 407 -15.60 -22.59 -22.87
N VAL A 408 -15.68 -21.33 -22.44
CA VAL A 408 -16.47 -20.92 -21.27
C VAL A 408 -17.95 -21.13 -21.53
N GLU A 409 -18.47 -20.74 -22.69
CA GLU A 409 -19.86 -20.94 -23.07
C GLU A 409 -20.23 -22.41 -23.15
N GLN A 410 -19.34 -23.27 -23.63
CA GLN A 410 -19.51 -24.70 -23.67
C GLN A 410 -19.53 -25.31 -22.26
N ASN A 411 -18.64 -24.92 -21.38
CA ASN A 411 -18.61 -25.37 -19.98
C ASN A 411 -19.89 -24.97 -19.21
N ILE A 412 -20.40 -23.74 -19.46
CA ILE A 412 -21.68 -23.29 -18.89
C ILE A 412 -22.84 -24.17 -19.39
N LYS A 413 -22.89 -24.49 -20.71
CA LYS A 413 -23.92 -25.34 -21.31
C LYS A 413 -23.84 -26.78 -20.82
N GLU A 414 -22.64 -27.28 -20.52
CA GLU A 414 -22.42 -28.65 -20.02
C GLU A 414 -22.64 -28.77 -18.50
N GLY A 415 -23.00 -27.67 -17.81
CA GLY A 415 -23.26 -27.67 -16.37
C GLY A 415 -22.01 -27.95 -15.51
N LYS A 416 -20.82 -27.85 -16.11
CA LYS A 416 -19.57 -27.85 -15.35
C LYS A 416 -19.47 -26.52 -14.62
N ASN A 417 -19.62 -26.55 -13.30
CA ASN A 417 -19.55 -25.38 -12.44
C ASN A 417 -18.25 -24.62 -12.68
N ILE A 418 -18.36 -23.50 -13.37
CA ILE A 418 -17.40 -22.39 -13.29
C ILE A 418 -17.93 -21.57 -12.11
N ASP A 419 -17.37 -21.77 -10.93
CA ASP A 419 -17.68 -21.05 -9.69
C ASP A 419 -19.16 -20.88 -9.31
N SER A 420 -19.95 -21.94 -9.31
CA SER A 420 -21.22 -21.97 -8.61
C SER A 420 -21.17 -22.83 -7.34
N GLU A 421 -20.05 -22.87 -6.65
CA GLU A 421 -20.08 -23.24 -5.25
C GLU A 421 -20.59 -22.06 -4.45
N GLU A 422 -21.93 -22.10 -4.28
CA GLU A 422 -22.70 -21.53 -3.19
C GLU A 422 -22.78 -20.00 -3.04
N ILE A 423 -23.65 -19.41 -3.87
CA ILE A 423 -24.55 -18.41 -3.33
C ILE A 423 -25.95 -19.03 -3.25
N LYS A 424 -26.14 -19.96 -2.36
CA LYS A 424 -27.45 -20.17 -1.75
C LYS A 424 -27.55 -19.20 -0.59
N PRO A 425 -28.60 -18.32 -0.56
CA PRO A 425 -28.91 -17.58 0.65
C PRO A 425 -29.10 -18.63 1.75
N LYS A 426 -28.34 -18.54 2.85
CA LYS A 426 -28.70 -19.24 4.07
C LYS A 426 -30.08 -18.71 4.45
N GLU A 427 -31.12 -19.51 4.25
CA GLU A 427 -32.39 -19.33 4.92
C GLU A 427 -32.09 -19.32 6.42
N GLU A 428 -32.16 -18.14 7.03
CA GLU A 428 -32.13 -18.02 8.48
C GLU A 428 -33.30 -18.82 9.03
N ALA A 429 -33.00 -19.95 9.64
CA ALA A 429 -33.97 -20.65 10.47
C ALA A 429 -34.47 -19.71 11.56
N PRO A 430 -35.77 -19.70 11.88
CA PRO A 430 -36.33 -18.80 12.88
C PRO A 430 -35.62 -19.01 14.21
N LYS A 431 -35.11 -17.94 14.80
CA LYS A 431 -34.52 -17.95 16.15
C LYS A 431 -35.60 -18.34 17.14
N GLU A 432 -35.52 -19.55 17.66
CA GLU A 432 -36.30 -20.00 18.81
C GLU A 432 -35.94 -19.12 20.02
N VAL A 433 -36.94 -18.46 20.56
CA VAL A 433 -36.84 -17.63 21.76
C VAL A 433 -36.58 -18.55 22.95
N VAL A 434 -35.34 -18.67 23.39
CA VAL A 434 -34.97 -19.39 24.61
C VAL A 434 -35.40 -18.57 25.81
N LYS A 435 -36.41 -19.06 26.52
CA LYS A 435 -36.81 -18.55 27.85
C LYS A 435 -35.67 -18.83 28.84
N PRO A 436 -35.41 -17.94 29.83
CA PRO A 436 -34.36 -18.15 30.81
C PRO A 436 -34.70 -19.33 31.72
N ALA A 437 -33.84 -20.33 31.75
CA ALA A 437 -33.92 -21.46 32.67
C ALA A 437 -33.37 -21.07 34.05
N THR A 438 -34.16 -21.37 35.06
CA THR A 438 -33.89 -21.20 36.48
C THR A 438 -32.67 -22.03 36.90
N ILE A 439 -31.74 -21.40 37.61
CA ILE A 439 -30.54 -22.02 38.17
C ILE A 439 -30.95 -22.88 39.39
N ALA A 440 -30.83 -24.20 39.25
CA ALA A 440 -30.92 -25.12 40.38
C ALA A 440 -29.48 -25.44 40.85
N THR A 441 -29.21 -25.09 42.08
CA THR A 441 -27.98 -25.41 42.79
C THR A 441 -27.96 -26.88 43.22
N THR A 442 -26.95 -27.64 42.79
CA THR A 442 -26.61 -28.96 43.36
C THR A 442 -25.17 -28.96 43.88
N PRO A 443 -24.88 -29.67 44.99
CA PRO A 443 -23.65 -29.47 45.76
C PRO A 443 -22.46 -30.23 45.19
N VAL A 444 -21.30 -29.62 45.38
CA VAL A 444 -19.97 -30.09 44.99
C VAL A 444 -19.60 -31.34 45.74
N ALA A 445 -19.32 -32.44 45.03
CA ALA A 445 -18.63 -33.64 45.56
C ALA A 445 -17.15 -33.50 45.37
N SER A 446 -16.43 -33.66 46.48
CA SER A 446 -14.97 -33.66 46.60
C SER A 446 -14.31 -34.80 45.82
N VAL A 447 -13.41 -34.46 44.88
CA VAL A 447 -12.52 -35.45 44.22
C VAL A 447 -11.16 -35.36 44.88
N GLN A 448 -10.78 -36.49 45.47
CA GLN A 448 -9.45 -36.73 46.06
C GLN A 448 -8.38 -36.90 44.98
N THR A 449 -7.25 -36.24 45.17
CA THR A 449 -6.02 -36.39 44.38
C THR A 449 -5.23 -37.62 44.85
N PRO A 450 -4.72 -38.50 43.98
CA PRO A 450 -3.73 -39.51 44.37
C PRO A 450 -2.34 -38.91 44.37
N GLN A 451 -1.69 -38.98 45.55
CA GLN A 451 -0.27 -38.70 45.72
C GLN A 451 0.54 -39.95 45.33
N THR A 452 1.51 -39.78 44.45
CA THR A 452 2.57 -40.77 44.21
C THR A 452 3.90 -40.22 44.76
N PRO A 453 4.72 -41.01 45.49
CA PRO A 453 5.90 -40.52 46.19
C PRO A 453 7.09 -40.40 45.25
N ILE A 454 7.82 -39.29 45.40
CA ILE A 454 9.11 -39.04 44.72
C ILE A 454 10.22 -39.69 45.55
N GLN A 455 10.99 -40.59 44.91
CA GLN A 455 12.25 -41.09 45.47
C GLN A 455 13.41 -40.16 45.07
N PRO A 456 14.40 -39.91 45.93
CA PRO A 456 15.54 -39.05 45.67
C PRO A 456 16.61 -39.76 44.82
N VAL A 457 17.06 -39.12 43.74
CA VAL A 457 18.20 -39.54 42.93
C VAL A 457 19.49 -38.94 43.52
N GLN A 458 20.45 -39.80 43.78
CA GLN A 458 21.76 -39.48 44.32
C GLN A 458 22.64 -38.70 43.34
N SER A 459 23.38 -37.76 43.90
CA SER A 459 24.42 -36.97 43.25
C SER A 459 25.59 -37.83 42.77
N ALA A 460 25.94 -37.72 41.48
CA ALA A 460 27.19 -38.25 40.94
C ALA A 460 28.18 -37.10 40.65
N THR A 461 29.37 -37.29 41.17
CA THR A 461 30.55 -36.43 41.17
C THR A 461 31.09 -36.08 39.79
N SER A 462 31.52 -34.85 39.68
CA SER A 462 32.22 -34.23 38.55
C SER A 462 33.62 -34.84 38.32
N SER A 463 34.00 -35.12 37.08
CA SER A 463 35.39 -35.24 36.61
C SER A 463 35.62 -34.30 35.40
N PRO A 464 36.81 -33.69 35.26
CA PRO A 464 37.03 -32.60 34.34
C PRO A 464 37.34 -33.07 32.91
N ILE A 465 36.74 -32.40 31.92
CA ILE A 465 36.99 -32.62 30.50
C ILE A 465 38.20 -31.79 30.07
N GLN A 466 39.19 -32.46 29.51
CA GLN A 466 40.39 -31.89 28.90
C GLN A 466 40.07 -31.21 27.57
N THR A 467 40.63 -30.02 27.36
CA THR A 467 40.62 -29.24 26.12
C THR A 467 41.53 -29.91 25.07
N PRO A 468 41.10 -30.08 23.81
CA PRO A 468 41.99 -30.48 22.72
C PRO A 468 42.74 -29.26 22.17
N GLN A 469 44.08 -29.39 22.07
CA GLN A 469 44.99 -28.46 21.40
C GLN A 469 44.82 -28.52 19.88
N ALA A 470 44.87 -27.34 19.22
CA ALA A 470 44.91 -27.19 17.77
C ALA A 470 46.28 -27.63 17.18
N PRO A 471 46.31 -28.24 15.99
CA PRO A 471 47.57 -28.54 15.32
C PRO A 471 48.10 -27.30 14.57
N LYS A 472 49.37 -26.98 14.80
CA LYS A 472 50.18 -26.06 13.99
C LYS A 472 50.57 -26.77 12.69
N SER A 473 50.22 -26.22 11.54
CA SER A 473 50.80 -26.56 10.24
C SER A 473 51.61 -25.38 9.72
N GLU A 474 52.91 -25.59 9.64
CA GLU A 474 53.89 -24.75 8.95
C GLU A 474 53.68 -24.90 7.45
N VAL A 475 53.53 -23.78 6.72
CA VAL A 475 53.57 -23.78 5.27
C VAL A 475 54.85 -23.08 4.82
N ASN A 476 55.73 -23.85 4.20
CA ASN A 476 56.95 -23.41 3.51
C ASN A 476 56.59 -22.54 2.26
N VAL A 477 57.16 -21.36 2.23
CA VAL A 477 57.13 -20.47 1.04
C VAL A 477 58.37 -20.81 0.18
N THR A 478 58.13 -21.31 -1.02
CA THR A 478 59.17 -21.39 -2.05
C THR A 478 58.87 -20.31 -3.11
N THR A 479 59.73 -19.32 -3.16
CA THR A 479 59.80 -18.29 -4.23
C THR A 479 60.30 -18.87 -5.53
N ASN A 480 59.60 -18.62 -6.63
CA ASN A 480 60.15 -18.66 -7.98
C ASN A 480 59.81 -17.39 -8.74
N VAL A 481 60.87 -16.63 -8.98
CA VAL A 481 60.90 -15.40 -9.79
C VAL A 481 61.27 -15.81 -11.23
N ASN A 482 60.59 -15.35 -12.24
CA ASN A 482 61.26 -14.80 -13.45
C ASN A 482 60.33 -13.92 -14.32
N PRO A 483 60.91 -12.95 -15.03
CA PRO A 483 60.33 -11.66 -15.30
C PRO A 483 60.01 -11.42 -16.79
N SER A 484 59.16 -10.45 -17.07
CA SER A 484 59.28 -9.62 -18.28
C SER A 484 58.38 -8.37 -18.17
N GLU A 485 59.06 -7.24 -17.95
CA GLU A 485 58.56 -5.89 -18.19
C GLU A 485 58.44 -5.58 -19.71
N PRO A 486 57.69 -4.50 -20.06
CA PRO A 486 58.41 -3.28 -20.35
C PRO A 486 57.89 -1.99 -19.71
N VAL A 487 58.84 -1.18 -19.37
CA VAL A 487 58.90 0.17 -18.88
C VAL A 487 58.24 1.19 -19.81
N ILE A 488 57.48 2.15 -19.24
CA ILE A 488 57.26 3.49 -19.83
C ILE A 488 57.41 4.54 -18.70
N PRO A 489 57.99 5.72 -18.97
CA PRO A 489 58.74 6.49 -17.99
C PRO A 489 57.93 7.51 -17.18
N SER A 490 58.49 7.80 -16.01
CA SER A 490 58.27 8.87 -15.07
C SER A 490 58.40 10.29 -15.72
N ALA A 491 57.44 11.18 -15.39
CA ALA A 491 57.66 12.60 -15.46
C ALA A 491 57.28 13.24 -14.11
N ALA A 492 58.17 14.11 -13.67
CA ALA A 492 58.34 14.65 -12.32
C ALA A 492 57.24 15.58 -11.82
N SER A 493 57.05 15.46 -10.51
CA SER A 493 56.82 16.49 -9.48
C SER A 493 56.53 17.92 -9.92
N ASN A 494 55.36 18.47 -9.44
CA ASN A 494 55.36 19.76 -8.78
C ASN A 494 54.21 19.81 -7.75
N SER A 495 54.66 20.00 -6.52
CA SER A 495 53.87 20.32 -5.34
C SER A 495 53.28 21.72 -5.48
N ASN A 496 51.94 21.80 -5.33
CA ASN A 496 51.32 22.99 -4.77
C ASN A 496 50.10 22.55 -3.96
N GLU A 497 50.22 22.66 -2.67
CA GLU A 497 49.14 22.61 -1.69
C GLU A 497 48.12 23.69 -2.00
N ILE A 498 46.89 23.30 -2.32
CA ILE A 498 45.72 24.14 -2.18
C ILE A 498 44.84 23.48 -1.12
N LEU A 499 44.89 24.05 0.08
CA LEU A 499 43.95 23.78 1.18
C LEU A 499 42.53 24.08 0.69
N SER A 500 41.73 23.04 0.50
CA SER A 500 40.28 23.17 0.41
C SER A 500 39.72 23.40 1.80
N PRO A 501 38.83 24.37 2.03
CA PRO A 501 38.18 24.52 3.32
C PRO A 501 37.15 23.39 3.51
N THR A 502 37.29 22.68 4.60
CA THR A 502 36.30 21.76 5.14
C THR A 502 34.98 22.51 5.36
N PRO A 503 33.83 22.02 4.88
CA PRO A 503 32.55 22.62 5.24
C PRO A 503 32.29 22.40 6.72
N PRO A 504 31.70 23.40 7.43
CA PRO A 504 31.40 23.29 8.85
C PRO A 504 30.42 22.11 9.09
N GLY A 505 30.71 21.36 10.16
CA GLY A 505 29.96 20.16 10.55
C GLY A 505 28.48 20.45 10.69
N PHE A 506 27.70 19.55 10.12
CA PHE A 506 26.27 19.45 10.41
C PHE A 506 26.10 18.91 11.83
N GLU A 507 25.67 19.79 12.73
CA GLU A 507 25.07 19.36 13.98
C GLU A 507 23.70 18.71 13.68
N PRO A 508 23.31 17.63 14.34
CA PRO A 508 22.00 17.02 14.14
C PRO A 508 20.91 18.01 14.54
N ILE A 509 20.02 18.32 13.59
CA ILE A 509 18.87 19.18 13.78
C ILE A 509 18.00 18.55 14.87
N GLY A 510 17.79 19.28 15.95
CA GLY A 510 16.91 18.92 17.06
C GLY A 510 15.45 18.68 16.63
N PRO A 511 14.58 18.25 17.54
CA PRO A 511 13.26 17.68 17.22
C PRO A 511 12.39 18.64 16.41
N THR A 512 11.78 18.14 15.35
CA THR A 512 10.80 18.79 14.48
C THR A 512 9.78 19.61 15.28
N ALA A 513 9.58 20.87 14.93
CA ALA A 513 8.61 21.75 15.57
C ALA A 513 7.19 21.17 15.42
N ASN A 514 6.59 20.78 16.52
CA ASN A 514 5.18 20.41 16.59
C ASN A 514 4.35 21.70 16.45
N VAL A 515 3.67 21.87 15.32
CA VAL A 515 2.72 22.96 15.11
C VAL A 515 1.36 22.47 15.58
N ASN A 516 0.87 22.99 16.70
CA ASN A 516 -0.48 22.68 17.21
C ASN A 516 -1.51 23.56 16.49
N PHE A 517 -2.27 22.98 15.57
CA PHE A 517 -3.33 23.67 14.82
C PHE A 517 -4.57 24.00 15.68
N GLU A 518 -4.76 23.37 16.84
CA GLU A 518 -5.88 23.68 17.74
C GLU A 518 -5.81 25.10 18.31
N ALA A 519 -4.60 25.64 18.46
CA ALA A 519 -4.39 27.01 18.91
C ALA A 519 -4.73 28.08 17.85
N LEU A 520 -5.06 27.66 16.62
CA LEU A 520 -5.29 28.54 15.47
C LEU A 520 -6.77 28.56 15.00
N VAL A 521 -7.66 27.88 15.70
CA VAL A 521 -9.11 27.96 15.47
C VAL A 521 -9.66 29.14 16.29
N PRO A 522 -10.28 30.15 15.68
CA PRO A 522 -10.91 31.21 16.43
C PRO A 522 -12.03 30.63 17.33
N PRO A 523 -12.23 31.13 18.55
CA PRO A 523 -13.25 30.62 19.44
C PRO A 523 -14.63 30.76 18.79
N GLN A 524 -15.38 29.65 18.75
CA GLN A 524 -16.77 29.67 18.28
C GLN A 524 -17.57 30.62 19.20
N PRO A 525 -18.50 31.43 18.65
CA PRO A 525 -19.37 32.24 19.47
C PRO A 525 -20.20 31.35 20.38
N ALA A 526 -20.20 31.65 21.65
CA ALA A 526 -20.93 30.92 22.68
C ALA A 526 -22.40 30.78 22.29
N VAL A 527 -22.84 29.57 22.05
CA VAL A 527 -24.26 29.25 21.85
C VAL A 527 -24.94 29.37 23.23
N ASN A 528 -25.76 30.40 23.38
CA ASN A 528 -26.52 30.67 24.60
C ASN A 528 -27.65 29.63 24.73
N THR A 529 -27.39 28.55 25.45
CA THR A 529 -28.37 27.51 25.77
C THR A 529 -29.21 27.92 26.99
N ASN A 530 -30.10 28.90 26.81
CA ASN A 530 -31.22 29.12 27.69
C ASN A 530 -32.50 28.87 26.90
N VAL A 531 -32.83 27.60 26.69
CA VAL A 531 -34.17 27.17 26.29
C VAL A 531 -34.78 26.46 27.50
N THR A 532 -35.65 27.16 28.19
CA THR A 532 -36.53 26.62 29.24
C THR A 532 -37.55 25.72 28.54
N VAL A 533 -37.47 24.42 28.79
CA VAL A 533 -38.48 23.45 28.32
C VAL A 533 -39.64 23.47 29.30
N GLU A 534 -40.76 24.09 28.91
CA GLU A 534 -42.06 23.91 29.61
C GLU A 534 -42.59 22.49 29.32
N GLN A 535 -42.82 21.73 30.37
CA GLN A 535 -43.53 20.45 30.31
C GLN A 535 -45.04 20.67 30.11
N PRO A 536 -45.72 19.95 29.22
CA PRO A 536 -47.16 20.01 29.14
C PRO A 536 -47.80 19.27 30.33
N LYS A 537 -48.68 19.96 31.05
CA LYS A 537 -49.56 19.39 32.07
C LYS A 537 -50.54 18.42 31.43
N VAL A 538 -50.54 17.18 31.89
CA VAL A 538 -51.63 16.22 31.64
C VAL A 538 -52.79 16.61 32.51
N ALA A 539 -53.95 16.92 31.92
CA ALA A 539 -55.23 17.07 32.58
C ALA A 539 -55.94 15.72 32.63
N ALA A 540 -56.59 15.48 33.75
CA ALA A 540 -57.32 14.31 34.23
C ALA A 540 -58.39 13.76 33.29
#